data_49c89ddabfc5e844ae1d0d37c85c1ca6
#
_entry.id   49c89ddabfc5e844ae1d0d37c85c1ca6
#
_cell.length_a   1.000
_cell.length_b   1.000
_cell.length_c   1.000
_cell.angle_alpha   90.00
_cell.angle_beta   90.00
_cell.angle_gamma   90.00
#
_symmetry.space_group_name_H-M   'P 1'
#
loop_
_entity.id
_entity.type
_entity.pdbx_description
1 polymer ?
#
loop_
_entity_poly.entity_id
_entity_poly.type
_entity_poly.pdbx_seq_one_letter_code
_entity_poly.pdbx_strand_id
1 'polypeptide(L)'
;MTFKNIFIAIIFATAMVVAAFLIHRARPEFEISQPGPEYVRATGKCAACHRRETSAIVHQYSMSKHARQNVTCYECHRSQKGQEEFNHKGFILAKKLTAFNCSQCHSTEYDQFLRSRHGAPAWAAVTGSKGFTAEQIAYAEKYHPGTVKRPANKLAIVEGKGVMEKGCMVCHSIGKPNMDGSIGTCTACHARHSTSVALARQPETCGQCHMGPDHSQLEIFNESKHGVLFALQRNHLNLNASPKNLTTKDMPVPTCATCHMSGLEGMNVTHDVTERLSWWLFAPVSKKRPNYNLGQEAMKNICLKCHAKTQTEKFYREAEVVVHSTNEKVQKSLDLVASLRKEGLLTPEPFDEPIEFLAFDLWHYFGRTAKHGAFMGGADFVQWHGNYELLLKMVEMEELAKKLRSQSVSETK
;
A
#
# COMPACT_ATOMS: atom_id res chain seq x y z
N MET A 1 -14.33 18.85 -57.12
CA MET A 1 -13.25 17.94 -56.73
C MET A 1 -12.67 17.28 -57.96
N THR A 2 -11.37 17.37 -58.21
CA THR A 2 -10.74 16.73 -59.34
C THR A 2 -10.65 15.23 -59.11
N PHE A 3 -10.73 14.44 -60.20
CA PHE A 3 -10.61 12.97 -60.15
C PHE A 3 -9.39 12.48 -59.32
N LYS A 4 -8.32 13.25 -59.40
CA LYS A 4 -7.08 13.05 -58.61
C LYS A 4 -7.31 13.11 -57.07
N ASN A 5 -8.15 14.05 -56.61
CA ASN A 5 -8.44 14.20 -55.17
C ASN A 5 -9.33 13.08 -54.66
N ILE A 6 -10.26 12.58 -55.48
CA ILE A 6 -11.12 11.44 -55.13
C ILE A 6 -10.26 10.16 -55.02
N PHE A 7 -9.35 9.96 -55.94
CA PHE A 7 -8.44 8.80 -55.93
C PHE A 7 -7.51 8.78 -54.72
N ILE A 8 -6.94 9.94 -54.34
CA ILE A 8 -6.12 10.08 -53.14
C ILE A 8 -6.97 9.80 -51.87
N ALA A 9 -8.20 10.30 -51.79
CA ALA A 9 -9.09 10.04 -50.64
C ALA A 9 -9.44 8.56 -50.49
N ILE A 10 -9.65 7.83 -51.60
CA ILE A 10 -9.91 6.39 -51.57
C ILE A 10 -8.68 5.62 -51.08
N ILE A 11 -7.47 5.95 -51.57
CA ILE A 11 -6.23 5.30 -51.10
C ILE A 11 -6.03 5.53 -49.62
N PHE A 12 -6.28 6.76 -49.12
CA PHE A 12 -6.15 7.08 -47.69
C PHE A 12 -7.17 6.32 -46.83
N ALA A 13 -8.42 6.25 -47.28
CA ALA A 13 -9.48 5.51 -46.62
C ALA A 13 -9.15 3.99 -46.58
N THR A 14 -8.68 3.42 -47.65
CA THR A 14 -8.27 2.01 -47.73
C THR A 14 -7.09 1.73 -46.81
N ALA A 15 -6.08 2.61 -46.80
CA ALA A 15 -4.92 2.49 -45.90
C ALA A 15 -5.33 2.57 -44.42
N MET A 16 -6.24 3.44 -44.07
CA MET A 16 -6.81 3.54 -42.70
C MET A 16 -7.57 2.28 -42.30
N VAL A 17 -8.38 1.70 -43.18
CA VAL A 17 -9.10 0.45 -42.91
C VAL A 17 -8.12 -0.73 -42.73
N VAL A 18 -7.11 -0.81 -43.60
CA VAL A 18 -6.07 -1.84 -43.47
C VAL A 18 -5.24 -1.67 -42.20
N ALA A 19 -4.88 -0.44 -41.84
CA ALA A 19 -4.17 -0.15 -40.58
C ALA A 19 -5.04 -0.51 -39.36
N ALA A 20 -6.33 -0.14 -39.35
CA ALA A 20 -7.26 -0.51 -38.29
C ALA A 20 -7.42 -2.03 -38.16
N PHE A 21 -7.50 -2.74 -39.29
CA PHE A 21 -7.57 -4.21 -39.31
C PHE A 21 -6.28 -4.87 -38.81
N LEU A 22 -5.11 -4.33 -39.15
CA LEU A 22 -3.82 -4.82 -38.69
C LEU A 22 -3.64 -4.53 -37.18
N ILE A 23 -4.06 -3.37 -36.70
CA ILE A 23 -4.05 -3.02 -35.27
C ILE A 23 -5.02 -3.94 -34.49
N HIS A 24 -6.19 -4.23 -35.04
CA HIS A 24 -7.15 -5.15 -34.43
C HIS A 24 -6.61 -6.58 -34.36
N ARG A 25 -5.91 -7.04 -35.40
CA ARG A 25 -5.23 -8.35 -35.42
C ARG A 25 -3.97 -8.42 -34.55
N ALA A 26 -3.26 -7.29 -34.40
CA ALA A 26 -2.08 -7.21 -33.55
C ALA A 26 -2.41 -7.00 -32.07
N ARG A 27 -3.67 -6.78 -31.70
CA ARG A 27 -4.06 -6.89 -30.29
C ARG A 27 -3.81 -8.34 -29.88
N PRO A 28 -2.94 -8.59 -28.90
CA PRO A 28 -2.83 -9.92 -28.34
C PRO A 28 -4.24 -10.29 -27.89
N GLU A 29 -4.87 -11.25 -28.53
CA GLU A 29 -5.98 -11.96 -27.93
C GLU A 29 -5.40 -12.52 -26.65
N PHE A 30 -5.79 -11.94 -25.52
CA PHE A 30 -5.70 -12.64 -24.28
C PHE A 30 -6.61 -13.87 -24.46
N GLU A 31 -6.02 -14.96 -24.95
CA GLU A 31 -6.65 -16.27 -24.79
C GLU A 31 -6.82 -16.46 -23.29
N ILE A 32 -8.00 -16.08 -22.80
CA ILE A 32 -8.48 -16.52 -21.52
C ILE A 32 -8.68 -18.02 -21.72
N SER A 33 -7.60 -18.78 -21.45
CA SER A 33 -7.67 -20.23 -21.57
C SER A 33 -8.81 -20.71 -20.68
N GLN A 34 -9.83 -21.26 -21.29
CA GLN A 34 -10.95 -21.87 -20.55
C GLN A 34 -10.35 -22.91 -19.62
N PRO A 35 -10.74 -22.92 -18.33
CA PRO A 35 -10.21 -23.90 -17.39
C PRO A 35 -10.50 -25.30 -17.86
N GLY A 36 -9.52 -26.19 -17.78
CA GLY A 36 -9.69 -27.59 -18.11
C GLY A 36 -10.80 -28.26 -17.28
N PRO A 37 -11.43 -29.33 -17.81
CA PRO A 37 -12.51 -30.05 -17.11
C PRO A 37 -12.12 -30.56 -15.72
N GLU A 38 -10.82 -30.85 -15.50
CA GLU A 38 -10.29 -31.28 -14.22
C GLU A 38 -10.39 -30.23 -13.12
N TYR A 39 -10.14 -28.96 -13.43
CA TYR A 39 -10.28 -27.86 -12.47
C TYR A 39 -11.73 -27.61 -12.08
N VAL A 40 -12.61 -27.89 -13.00
CA VAL A 40 -14.04 -27.79 -12.79
C VAL A 40 -14.56 -28.91 -11.88
N ARG A 41 -14.02 -30.11 -12.00
CA ARG A 41 -14.37 -31.25 -11.13
C ARG A 41 -13.90 -31.04 -9.69
N ALA A 42 -12.73 -30.42 -9.49
CA ALA A 42 -12.17 -30.13 -8.16
C ALA A 42 -13.06 -29.19 -7.31
N THR A 43 -13.96 -28.42 -7.91
CA THR A 43 -14.84 -27.50 -7.19
C THR A 43 -16.20 -28.12 -6.78
N GLY A 44 -16.50 -29.33 -7.24
CA GLY A 44 -17.67 -30.11 -6.83
C GLY A 44 -19.01 -29.42 -7.03
N LYS A 45 -19.94 -29.63 -6.10
CA LYS A 45 -21.33 -29.10 -6.14
C LYS A 45 -21.39 -27.58 -6.15
N CYS A 46 -20.43 -26.89 -5.56
CA CYS A 46 -20.39 -25.43 -5.51
C CYS A 46 -20.30 -24.85 -6.93
N ALA A 47 -19.30 -25.27 -7.72
CA ALA A 47 -19.14 -24.76 -9.08
C ALA A 47 -20.28 -25.17 -10.01
N ALA A 48 -20.91 -26.32 -9.82
CA ALA A 48 -22.04 -26.75 -10.62
C ALA A 48 -23.21 -25.74 -10.59
N CYS A 49 -23.46 -25.14 -9.43
CA CYS A 49 -24.48 -24.09 -9.29
C CYS A 49 -23.91 -22.69 -9.65
N HIS A 50 -22.77 -22.33 -9.06
CA HIS A 50 -22.20 -20.98 -9.17
C HIS A 50 -21.73 -20.61 -10.59
N ARG A 51 -21.55 -21.56 -11.50
CA ARG A 51 -21.37 -21.27 -12.93
C ARG A 51 -22.54 -20.55 -13.57
N ARG A 52 -23.76 -20.78 -13.08
CA ARG A 52 -24.95 -20.09 -13.55
C ARG A 52 -25.23 -18.83 -12.77
N GLU A 53 -25.03 -18.89 -11.45
CA GLU A 53 -25.39 -17.79 -10.54
C GLU A 53 -24.30 -16.69 -10.47
N THR A 54 -23.02 -17.09 -10.46
CA THR A 54 -21.87 -16.19 -10.31
C THR A 54 -20.67 -16.69 -11.11
N SER A 55 -20.85 -16.85 -12.43
CA SER A 55 -19.87 -17.46 -13.34
C SER A 55 -18.46 -16.86 -13.27
N ALA A 56 -18.36 -15.53 -13.10
CA ALA A 56 -17.08 -14.84 -12.99
C ALA A 56 -16.23 -15.32 -11.79
N ILE A 57 -16.85 -15.64 -10.66
CA ILE A 57 -16.16 -16.17 -9.47
C ILE A 57 -15.55 -17.53 -9.78
N VAL A 58 -16.32 -18.42 -10.42
CA VAL A 58 -15.84 -19.75 -10.79
C VAL A 58 -14.71 -19.66 -11.83
N HIS A 59 -14.83 -18.75 -12.79
CA HIS A 59 -13.79 -18.50 -13.78
C HIS A 59 -12.49 -17.99 -13.13
N GLN A 60 -12.56 -16.96 -12.27
CA GLN A 60 -11.39 -16.43 -11.54
C GLN A 60 -10.71 -17.50 -10.68
N TYR A 61 -11.52 -18.29 -9.94
CA TYR A 61 -10.99 -19.39 -9.14
C TYR A 61 -10.27 -20.42 -10.00
N SER A 62 -10.82 -20.82 -11.13
CA SER A 62 -10.26 -21.85 -12.01
C SER A 62 -8.86 -21.49 -12.54
N MET A 63 -8.54 -20.20 -12.65
CA MET A 63 -7.22 -19.71 -13.04
C MET A 63 -6.23 -19.66 -11.87
N SER A 64 -6.69 -19.84 -10.64
CA SER A 64 -5.86 -19.74 -9.44
C SER A 64 -4.91 -20.94 -9.26
N LYS A 65 -3.82 -20.73 -8.50
CA LYS A 65 -2.96 -21.82 -8.07
C LYS A 65 -3.68 -22.79 -7.11
N HIS A 66 -4.66 -22.29 -6.35
CA HIS A 66 -5.49 -23.10 -5.46
C HIS A 66 -6.30 -24.14 -6.23
N ALA A 67 -6.93 -23.75 -7.34
CA ALA A 67 -7.63 -24.68 -8.19
C ALA A 67 -6.71 -25.80 -8.75
N ARG A 68 -5.49 -25.43 -9.14
CA ARG A 68 -4.48 -26.40 -9.65
C ARG A 68 -3.98 -27.38 -8.58
N GLN A 69 -4.11 -27.01 -7.30
CA GLN A 69 -3.74 -27.84 -6.15
C GLN A 69 -4.96 -28.50 -5.49
N ASN A 70 -6.11 -28.52 -6.16
CA ASN A 70 -7.36 -29.09 -5.67
C ASN A 70 -7.86 -28.51 -4.34
N VAL A 71 -7.48 -27.27 -4.00
CA VAL A 71 -8.06 -26.54 -2.86
C VAL A 71 -9.42 -26.03 -3.30
N THR A 72 -10.50 -26.62 -2.79
CA THR A 72 -11.87 -26.33 -3.25
C THR A 72 -12.44 -25.07 -2.62
N CYS A 73 -13.62 -24.65 -3.11
CA CYS A 73 -14.35 -23.51 -2.55
C CYS A 73 -14.59 -23.70 -1.05
N TYR A 74 -14.89 -24.94 -0.62
CA TYR A 74 -15.24 -25.23 0.77
C TYR A 74 -14.09 -25.09 1.74
N GLU A 75 -12.84 -25.40 1.36
CA GLU A 75 -11.68 -25.22 2.23
C GLU A 75 -11.51 -23.75 2.67
N CYS A 76 -11.81 -22.81 1.75
CA CYS A 76 -11.77 -21.39 2.09
C CYS A 76 -13.05 -20.92 2.80
N HIS A 77 -14.22 -21.39 2.35
CA HIS A 77 -15.51 -20.87 2.79
C HIS A 77 -16.14 -21.59 3.99
N ARG A 78 -15.65 -22.77 4.39
CA ARG A 78 -16.14 -23.44 5.61
C ARG A 78 -15.98 -22.55 6.82
N SER A 79 -16.99 -22.53 7.70
CA SER A 79 -16.92 -21.80 8.95
C SER A 79 -15.82 -22.36 9.86
N GLN A 80 -15.11 -21.46 10.52
CA GLN A 80 -14.08 -21.76 11.51
C GLN A 80 -14.57 -21.33 12.89
N LYS A 81 -13.96 -21.87 13.94
CA LYS A 81 -14.31 -21.52 15.34
C LYS A 81 -14.27 -20.01 15.55
N GLY A 82 -15.36 -19.48 16.13
CA GLY A 82 -15.49 -18.05 16.42
C GLY A 82 -16.01 -17.19 15.26
N GLN A 83 -16.30 -17.78 14.11
CA GLN A 83 -16.90 -17.07 12.98
C GLN A 83 -18.43 -17.18 13.00
N GLU A 84 -19.10 -16.13 12.54
CA GLU A 84 -20.52 -16.22 12.21
C GLU A 84 -20.72 -17.13 11.01
N GLU A 85 -21.72 -18.01 11.11
CA GLU A 85 -21.98 -19.03 10.09
C GLU A 85 -23.41 -19.03 9.57
N PHE A 86 -23.62 -19.68 8.43
CA PHE A 86 -24.94 -19.96 7.89
C PHE A 86 -24.93 -21.28 7.10
N ASN A 87 -26.10 -21.92 7.03
CA ASN A 87 -26.27 -23.13 6.22
C ASN A 87 -26.59 -22.72 4.75
N HIS A 88 -25.78 -23.18 3.83
CA HIS A 88 -25.96 -23.00 2.40
C HIS A 88 -26.03 -24.35 1.69
N LYS A 89 -27.24 -24.80 1.36
CA LYS A 89 -27.46 -26.08 0.65
C LYS A 89 -26.81 -27.30 1.33
N GLY A 90 -26.84 -27.33 2.66
CA GLY A 90 -26.26 -28.37 3.49
C GLY A 90 -24.79 -28.17 3.88
N PHE A 91 -24.17 -27.08 3.46
CA PHE A 91 -22.81 -26.70 3.87
C PHE A 91 -22.84 -25.57 4.90
N ILE A 92 -22.09 -25.73 5.96
CA ILE A 92 -21.91 -24.65 6.97
C ILE A 92 -20.78 -23.75 6.51
N LEU A 93 -21.12 -22.51 6.18
CA LEU A 93 -20.19 -21.53 5.62
C LEU A 93 -20.02 -20.33 6.54
N ALA A 94 -18.82 -19.73 6.53
CA ALA A 94 -18.58 -18.46 7.19
C ALA A 94 -19.30 -17.33 6.45
N LYS A 95 -20.04 -16.49 7.16
CA LYS A 95 -20.65 -15.27 6.59
C LYS A 95 -19.60 -14.32 6.04
N LYS A 96 -18.43 -14.28 6.67
CA LYS A 96 -17.31 -13.43 6.28
C LYS A 96 -16.00 -14.18 6.42
N LEU A 97 -15.20 -14.19 5.35
CA LEU A 97 -13.84 -14.72 5.40
C LEU A 97 -12.91 -13.69 6.04
N THR A 98 -12.04 -14.16 6.90
CA THR A 98 -11.03 -13.40 7.63
C THR A 98 -9.63 -13.94 7.31
N ALA A 99 -8.60 -13.34 7.88
CA ALA A 99 -7.24 -13.88 7.79
C ALA A 99 -7.14 -15.29 8.39
N PHE A 100 -8.03 -15.65 9.32
CA PHE A 100 -8.04 -16.97 9.95
C PHE A 100 -8.26 -18.11 8.94
N ASN A 101 -9.16 -17.92 7.95
CA ASN A 101 -9.39 -18.93 6.91
C ASN A 101 -8.13 -19.23 6.08
N CYS A 102 -7.32 -18.19 5.81
CA CYS A 102 -6.06 -18.34 5.06
C CYS A 102 -4.96 -18.97 5.92
N SER A 103 -4.87 -18.58 7.20
CA SER A 103 -3.80 -18.99 8.11
C SER A 103 -3.80 -20.49 8.44
N GLN A 104 -4.91 -21.20 8.18
CA GLN A 104 -4.99 -22.65 8.35
C GLN A 104 -3.95 -23.41 7.48
N CYS A 105 -3.57 -22.81 6.34
CA CYS A 105 -2.56 -23.37 5.44
C CYS A 105 -1.35 -22.45 5.29
N HIS A 106 -1.54 -21.12 5.45
CA HIS A 106 -0.54 -20.06 5.28
C HIS A 106 -0.13 -19.44 6.62
N SER A 107 0.21 -20.30 7.60
CA SER A 107 0.53 -19.84 8.97
C SER A 107 1.79 -18.96 9.05
N THR A 108 2.81 -19.28 8.24
CA THR A 108 4.05 -18.50 8.16
C THR A 108 3.81 -17.10 7.62
N GLU A 109 3.07 -16.99 6.52
CA GLU A 109 2.71 -15.72 5.89
C GLU A 109 1.84 -14.88 6.83
N TYR A 110 0.93 -15.52 7.54
CA TYR A 110 0.08 -14.85 8.52
C TYR A 110 0.88 -14.32 9.71
N ASP A 111 1.79 -15.13 10.28
CA ASP A 111 2.66 -14.71 11.37
C ASP A 111 3.56 -13.52 10.96
N GLN A 112 4.14 -13.56 9.76
CA GLN A 112 4.90 -12.44 9.20
C GLN A 112 4.04 -11.18 9.01
N PHE A 113 2.81 -11.34 8.49
CA PHE A 113 1.85 -10.25 8.35
C PHE A 113 1.52 -9.60 9.70
N LEU A 114 1.32 -10.40 10.75
CA LEU A 114 1.04 -9.88 12.10
C LEU A 114 2.20 -9.05 12.68
N ARG A 115 3.44 -9.40 12.33
CA ARG A 115 4.63 -8.62 12.70
C ARG A 115 4.79 -7.33 11.89
N SER A 116 4.12 -7.22 10.75
CA SER A 116 4.17 -6.03 9.91
C SER A 116 3.29 -4.89 10.45
N ARG A 117 3.56 -3.68 9.97
CA ARG A 117 2.70 -2.52 10.25
C ARG A 117 1.33 -2.61 9.58
N HIS A 118 1.13 -3.52 8.64
CA HIS A 118 -0.18 -3.82 8.05
C HIS A 118 -1.08 -4.64 8.97
N GLY A 119 -0.54 -5.26 10.01
CA GLY A 119 -1.33 -5.92 11.05
C GLY A 119 -2.07 -4.91 11.94
N ALA A 120 -2.11 -5.16 13.23
CA ALA A 120 -2.83 -4.30 14.19
C ALA A 120 -2.50 -2.80 14.11
N PRO A 121 -1.23 -2.37 13.87
CA PRO A 121 -0.91 -0.95 13.76
C PRO A 121 -1.67 -0.18 12.68
N ALA A 122 -2.01 -0.82 11.56
CA ALA A 122 -2.76 -0.15 10.48
C ALA A 122 -4.15 0.28 10.94
N TRP A 123 -4.90 -0.61 11.60
CA TRP A 123 -6.20 -0.28 12.17
C TRP A 123 -6.10 0.73 13.31
N ALA A 124 -5.18 0.49 14.24
CA ALA A 124 -5.00 1.35 15.41
C ALA A 124 -4.55 2.77 15.05
N ALA A 125 -3.96 2.99 13.89
CA ALA A 125 -3.60 4.32 13.40
C ALA A 125 -4.80 5.27 13.29
N VAL A 126 -6.01 4.73 13.04
CA VAL A 126 -7.25 5.50 12.95
C VAL A 126 -8.11 5.33 14.20
N THR A 127 -8.36 4.10 14.61
CA THR A 127 -9.36 3.78 15.65
C THR A 127 -8.77 3.63 17.06
N GLY A 128 -7.46 3.70 17.20
CA GLY A 128 -6.79 3.36 18.46
C GLY A 128 -7.04 1.90 18.82
N SER A 129 -7.22 1.64 20.12
CA SER A 129 -7.47 0.28 20.65
C SER A 129 -8.89 -0.25 20.44
N LYS A 130 -9.77 0.54 19.83
CA LYS A 130 -11.17 0.15 19.62
C LYS A 130 -11.30 -1.07 18.70
N GLY A 131 -12.04 -2.07 19.18
CA GLY A 131 -12.36 -3.31 18.44
C GLY A 131 -11.36 -4.45 18.65
N PHE A 132 -10.24 -4.23 19.35
CA PHE A 132 -9.31 -5.30 19.72
C PHE A 132 -9.73 -6.01 21.01
N THR A 133 -9.53 -7.33 21.08
CA THR A 133 -9.56 -8.07 22.34
C THR A 133 -8.27 -7.86 23.13
N ALA A 134 -8.25 -8.25 24.40
CA ALA A 134 -7.06 -8.16 25.25
C ALA A 134 -5.88 -8.97 24.68
N GLU A 135 -6.16 -10.15 24.13
CA GLU A 135 -5.16 -11.03 23.50
C GLU A 135 -4.58 -10.40 22.23
N GLN A 136 -5.43 -9.80 21.40
CA GLN A 136 -4.99 -9.09 20.19
C GLN A 136 -4.12 -7.87 20.53
N ILE A 137 -4.47 -7.14 21.59
CA ILE A 137 -3.65 -6.03 22.09
C ILE A 137 -2.31 -6.55 22.60
N ALA A 138 -2.30 -7.59 23.44
CA ALA A 138 -1.08 -8.15 23.99
C ALA A 138 -0.12 -8.65 22.89
N TYR A 139 -0.66 -9.31 21.86
CA TYR A 139 0.12 -9.73 20.71
C TYR A 139 0.73 -8.54 19.96
N ALA A 140 -0.09 -7.53 19.64
CA ALA A 140 0.36 -6.37 18.89
C ALA A 140 1.42 -5.55 19.66
N GLU A 141 1.23 -5.35 20.95
CA GLU A 141 2.17 -4.61 21.80
C GLU A 141 3.53 -5.33 21.96
N LYS A 142 3.54 -6.67 21.88
CA LYS A 142 4.81 -7.44 21.87
C LYS A 142 5.72 -7.07 20.71
N TYR A 143 5.16 -6.85 19.52
CA TYR A 143 5.91 -6.57 18.29
C TYR A 143 5.93 -5.08 17.94
N HIS A 144 4.96 -4.32 18.41
CA HIS A 144 4.76 -2.91 18.08
C HIS A 144 4.39 -2.10 19.33
N PRO A 145 5.31 -1.94 20.30
CA PRO A 145 5.02 -1.25 21.55
C PRO A 145 4.42 0.14 21.35
N GLY A 146 3.38 0.49 22.12
CA GLY A 146 2.72 1.79 22.09
C GLY A 146 1.92 2.08 20.82
N THR A 147 1.67 1.07 19.96
CA THR A 147 0.96 1.31 18.69
C THR A 147 -0.54 1.02 18.75
N VAL A 148 -0.98 0.14 19.61
CA VAL A 148 -2.40 -0.25 19.76
C VAL A 148 -3.01 0.35 21.01
N LYS A 149 -2.31 0.38 22.14
CA LYS A 149 -2.73 1.07 23.38
C LYS A 149 -2.64 2.59 23.21
N ARG A 150 -3.50 3.14 22.39
CA ARG A 150 -3.55 4.58 22.07
C ARG A 150 -4.99 5.02 21.82
N PRO A 151 -5.30 6.32 21.98
CA PRO A 151 -6.59 6.87 21.55
C PRO A 151 -6.74 6.82 20.03
N ALA A 152 -7.98 6.98 19.57
CA ALA A 152 -8.26 7.18 18.16
C ALA A 152 -7.59 8.45 17.62
N ASN A 153 -7.38 8.49 16.31
CA ASN A 153 -6.78 9.65 15.63
C ASN A 153 -7.71 10.87 15.78
N LYS A 154 -7.14 12.01 16.19
CA LYS A 154 -7.89 13.24 16.44
C LYS A 154 -8.58 13.77 15.19
N LEU A 155 -7.88 13.77 14.04
CA LEU A 155 -8.47 14.20 12.76
C LEU A 155 -9.67 13.33 12.39
N ALA A 156 -9.55 12.00 12.47
CA ALA A 156 -10.66 11.09 12.19
C ALA A 156 -11.87 11.30 13.11
N ILE A 157 -11.65 11.76 14.35
CA ILE A 157 -12.73 12.12 15.27
C ILE A 157 -13.43 13.40 14.80
N VAL A 158 -12.67 14.43 14.45
CA VAL A 158 -13.19 15.72 13.99
C VAL A 158 -13.94 15.60 12.67
N GLU A 159 -13.40 14.84 11.71
CA GLU A 159 -14.05 14.57 10.41
C GLU A 159 -15.36 13.76 10.56
N GLY A 160 -15.48 12.98 11.63
CA GLY A 160 -16.67 12.22 11.95
C GLY A 160 -16.73 10.81 11.33
N LYS A 161 -17.65 10.01 11.86
CA LYS A 161 -17.78 8.57 11.60
C LYS A 161 -17.94 8.24 10.10
N GLY A 162 -18.75 9.00 9.37
CA GLY A 162 -19.04 8.72 7.96
C GLY A 162 -17.81 8.88 7.08
N VAL A 163 -17.03 9.95 7.29
CA VAL A 163 -15.78 10.20 6.57
C VAL A 163 -14.73 9.17 6.95
N MET A 164 -14.60 8.87 8.23
CA MET A 164 -13.69 7.84 8.71
C MET A 164 -13.97 6.48 8.05
N GLU A 165 -15.23 6.02 8.01
CA GLU A 165 -15.59 4.71 7.45
C GLU A 165 -15.40 4.62 5.93
N LYS A 166 -15.67 5.69 5.18
CA LYS A 166 -15.58 5.70 3.71
C LYS A 166 -14.24 6.21 3.17
N GLY A 167 -13.49 6.92 3.99
CA GLY A 167 -12.14 7.41 3.69
C GLY A 167 -11.09 6.55 4.38
N CYS A 168 -10.72 6.90 5.61
CA CYS A 168 -9.58 6.30 6.32
C CYS A 168 -9.63 4.76 6.37
N MET A 169 -10.82 4.19 6.66
CA MET A 169 -10.98 2.76 6.87
C MET A 169 -10.98 1.93 5.58
N VAL A 170 -11.05 2.54 4.41
CA VAL A 170 -10.88 1.82 3.13
C VAL A 170 -9.46 1.21 3.07
N CYS A 171 -8.45 1.97 3.46
CA CYS A 171 -7.05 1.53 3.50
C CYS A 171 -6.68 0.86 4.83
N HIS A 172 -7.04 1.48 5.96
CA HIS A 172 -6.62 1.02 7.29
C HIS A 172 -7.31 -0.26 7.77
N SER A 173 -8.39 -0.71 7.10
CA SER A 173 -9.05 -1.99 7.39
C SER A 173 -8.20 -3.23 7.10
N ILE A 174 -7.07 -3.08 6.44
CA ILE A 174 -6.11 -4.17 6.24
C ILE A 174 -5.71 -4.82 7.58
N GLY A 175 -5.58 -4.04 8.65
CA GLY A 175 -5.25 -4.50 10.01
C GLY A 175 -6.45 -4.68 10.94
N LYS A 176 -7.68 -4.81 10.42
CA LYS A 176 -8.90 -4.90 11.23
C LYS A 176 -8.88 -6.11 12.15
N PRO A 177 -9.19 -5.94 13.47
CA PRO A 177 -9.43 -7.07 14.35
C PRO A 177 -10.74 -7.78 13.96
N ASN A 178 -10.73 -9.11 13.97
CA ASN A 178 -11.88 -9.95 13.65
C ASN A 178 -12.41 -10.66 14.89
N MET A 179 -13.69 -11.04 14.87
CA MET A 179 -14.37 -11.68 16.02
C MET A 179 -13.84 -13.08 16.33
N ASP A 180 -13.24 -13.74 15.34
CA ASP A 180 -12.59 -15.06 15.52
C ASP A 180 -11.18 -14.98 16.14
N GLY A 181 -10.80 -13.81 16.64
CA GLY A 181 -9.49 -13.55 17.25
C GLY A 181 -8.38 -13.21 16.26
N SER A 182 -8.60 -13.42 14.96
CA SER A 182 -7.61 -13.04 13.94
C SER A 182 -7.53 -11.53 13.74
N ILE A 183 -6.44 -11.08 13.12
CA ILE A 183 -6.23 -9.67 12.74
C ILE A 183 -6.01 -9.60 11.23
N GLY A 184 -6.70 -8.67 10.60
CA GLY A 184 -6.46 -8.29 9.22
C GLY A 184 -7.14 -9.14 8.16
N THR A 185 -6.75 -8.87 6.91
CA THR A 185 -7.26 -9.55 5.71
C THR A 185 -6.15 -9.73 4.68
N CYS A 186 -6.06 -10.93 4.11
CA CYS A 186 -5.11 -11.24 3.04
C CYS A 186 -5.57 -10.72 1.68
N THR A 187 -6.89 -10.50 1.54
CA THR A 187 -7.51 -10.13 0.26
C THR A 187 -7.34 -8.68 -0.14
N ALA A 188 -6.70 -7.86 0.70
CA ALA A 188 -6.25 -6.52 0.31
C ALA A 188 -5.16 -6.57 -0.77
N CYS A 189 -4.30 -7.61 -0.73
CA CYS A 189 -3.22 -7.82 -1.70
C CYS A 189 -3.51 -8.98 -2.66
N HIS A 190 -4.17 -10.03 -2.18
CA HIS A 190 -4.53 -11.22 -2.96
C HIS A 190 -5.99 -11.16 -3.40
N ALA A 191 -6.22 -10.61 -4.60
CA ALA A 191 -7.58 -10.45 -5.13
C ALA A 191 -8.35 -11.77 -5.17
N ARG A 192 -9.59 -11.75 -4.66
CA ARG A 192 -10.54 -12.87 -4.78
C ARG A 192 -10.93 -13.01 -6.26
N HIS A 193 -11.10 -14.16 -6.77
CA HIS A 193 -10.89 -15.53 -6.32
C HIS A 193 -9.64 -16.11 -6.99
N SER A 194 -8.95 -15.30 -7.80
CA SER A 194 -7.72 -15.70 -8.48
C SER A 194 -6.55 -15.89 -7.52
N THR A 195 -6.53 -15.18 -6.40
CA THR A 195 -5.42 -15.15 -5.42
C THR A 195 -4.04 -15.07 -6.08
N SER A 196 -3.95 -14.27 -7.15
CA SER A 196 -2.83 -14.23 -8.07
C SER A 196 -1.60 -13.57 -7.45
N VAL A 197 -0.45 -14.23 -7.50
CA VAL A 197 0.86 -13.65 -7.15
C VAL A 197 1.23 -12.55 -8.14
N ALA A 198 0.88 -12.70 -9.42
CA ALA A 198 1.13 -11.68 -10.44
C ALA A 198 0.39 -10.37 -10.13
N LEU A 199 -0.87 -10.44 -9.68
CA LEU A 199 -1.61 -9.27 -9.23
C LEU A 199 -0.99 -8.66 -7.97
N ALA A 200 -0.63 -9.49 -6.98
CA ALA A 200 -0.02 -9.01 -5.73
C ALA A 200 1.34 -8.32 -5.96
N ARG A 201 2.05 -8.64 -7.05
CA ARG A 201 3.32 -8.00 -7.44
C ARG A 201 3.17 -6.71 -8.21
N GLN A 202 1.97 -6.39 -8.72
CA GLN A 202 1.74 -5.13 -9.41
C GLN A 202 1.89 -3.95 -8.45
N PRO A 203 2.56 -2.86 -8.84
CA PRO A 203 2.65 -1.65 -8.02
C PRO A 203 1.28 -1.10 -7.65
N GLU A 204 0.30 -1.20 -8.54
CA GLU A 204 -1.07 -0.74 -8.34
C GLU A 204 -1.79 -1.49 -7.21
N THR A 205 -1.38 -2.70 -6.88
CA THR A 205 -1.92 -3.42 -5.71
C THR A 205 -1.55 -2.73 -4.40
N CYS A 206 -0.32 -2.26 -4.28
CA CYS A 206 0.12 -1.45 -3.14
C CYS A 206 -0.49 -0.05 -3.21
N GLY A 207 -0.55 0.51 -4.42
CA GLY A 207 -1.09 1.82 -4.73
C GLY A 207 -2.56 2.03 -4.40
N GLN A 208 -3.35 0.97 -4.16
CA GLN A 208 -4.73 1.12 -3.67
C GLN A 208 -4.81 1.85 -2.31
N CYS A 209 -3.71 1.84 -1.55
CA CYS A 209 -3.61 2.47 -0.24
C CYS A 209 -2.40 3.43 -0.16
N HIS A 210 -1.31 3.11 -0.87
CA HIS A 210 -0.08 3.90 -0.92
C HIS A 210 -0.11 4.88 -2.09
N MET A 211 -1.05 5.83 -2.02
CA MET A 211 -1.30 6.86 -3.03
C MET A 211 -1.77 8.16 -2.38
N GLY A 212 -1.75 9.23 -3.16
CA GLY A 212 -2.22 10.55 -2.75
C GLY A 212 -1.17 11.34 -1.93
N PRO A 213 -1.54 12.52 -1.44
CA PRO A 213 -0.57 13.49 -0.93
C PRO A 213 0.22 13.01 0.30
N ASP A 214 -0.36 12.16 1.13
CA ASP A 214 0.24 11.70 2.39
C ASP A 214 0.88 10.30 2.29
N HIS A 215 0.57 9.55 1.23
CA HIS A 215 1.03 8.20 0.98
C HIS A 215 1.47 8.01 -0.49
N SER A 216 2.16 8.99 -1.06
CA SER A 216 2.49 9.12 -2.49
C SER A 216 3.49 8.08 -3.04
N GLN A 217 3.59 6.88 -2.45
CA GLN A 217 4.60 5.90 -2.86
C GLN A 217 4.36 5.36 -4.27
N LEU A 218 3.10 5.22 -4.72
CA LEU A 218 2.81 4.79 -6.09
C LEU A 218 3.27 5.85 -7.10
N GLU A 219 2.94 7.10 -6.85
CA GLU A 219 3.31 8.24 -7.70
C GLU A 219 4.84 8.37 -7.76
N ILE A 220 5.52 8.32 -6.60
CA ILE A 220 6.99 8.35 -6.52
C ILE A 220 7.60 7.19 -7.32
N PHE A 221 7.04 5.97 -7.19
CA PHE A 221 7.52 4.82 -7.94
C PHE A 221 7.34 5.04 -9.43
N ASN A 222 6.16 5.46 -9.88
CA ASN A 222 5.84 5.64 -11.30
C ASN A 222 6.77 6.66 -11.99
N GLU A 223 7.19 7.71 -11.29
CA GLU A 223 8.11 8.72 -11.80
C GLU A 223 9.58 8.35 -11.60
N SER A 224 9.89 7.37 -10.76
CA SER A 224 11.24 6.86 -10.59
C SER A 224 11.72 6.12 -11.84
N LYS A 225 13.06 6.00 -11.99
CA LYS A 225 13.64 5.18 -13.07
C LYS A 225 13.15 3.73 -13.06
N HIS A 226 12.87 3.16 -11.88
CA HIS A 226 12.31 1.82 -11.76
C HIS A 226 10.87 1.76 -12.28
N GLY A 227 10.04 2.73 -11.96
CA GLY A 227 8.65 2.78 -12.42
C GLY A 227 8.55 2.99 -13.93
N VAL A 228 9.35 3.91 -14.49
CA VAL A 228 9.42 4.13 -15.94
C VAL A 228 9.84 2.85 -16.66
N LEU A 229 10.87 2.17 -16.20
CA LEU A 229 11.31 0.91 -16.80
C LEU A 229 10.27 -0.21 -16.61
N PHE A 230 9.58 -0.26 -15.47
CA PHE A 230 8.48 -1.20 -15.23
C PHE A 230 7.36 -0.99 -16.26
N ALA A 231 6.94 0.25 -16.48
CA ALA A 231 5.89 0.57 -17.45
C ALA A 231 6.27 0.13 -18.87
N LEU A 232 7.54 0.36 -19.28
CA LEU A 232 8.04 -0.04 -20.57
C LEU A 232 8.19 -1.56 -20.77
N GLN A 233 8.54 -2.29 -19.71
CA GLN A 233 8.87 -3.71 -19.77
C GLN A 233 7.82 -4.62 -19.14
N ARG A 234 6.70 -4.09 -18.67
CA ARG A 234 5.66 -4.82 -17.92
C ARG A 234 5.27 -6.16 -18.54
N ASN A 235 5.11 -6.20 -19.86
CA ASN A 235 4.70 -7.39 -20.60
C ASN A 235 5.81 -8.44 -20.75
N HIS A 236 7.05 -8.10 -20.42
CA HIS A 236 8.21 -8.98 -20.47
C HIS A 236 8.59 -9.55 -19.10
N LEU A 237 7.91 -9.12 -18.01
CA LEU A 237 8.18 -9.58 -16.66
C LEU A 237 7.42 -10.88 -16.37
N ASN A 238 8.10 -11.84 -15.74
CA ASN A 238 7.46 -13.06 -15.26
C ASN A 238 6.86 -12.84 -13.85
N LEU A 239 5.79 -12.04 -13.79
CA LEU A 239 5.11 -11.74 -12.53
C LEU A 239 4.54 -13.00 -11.82
N ASN A 240 4.35 -14.10 -12.56
CA ASN A 240 3.88 -15.39 -12.02
C ASN A 240 5.00 -16.29 -11.49
N ALA A 241 6.27 -15.92 -11.63
CA ALA A 241 7.39 -16.71 -11.14
C ALA A 241 7.20 -17.11 -9.66
N SER A 242 7.68 -18.29 -9.31
CA SER A 242 7.61 -18.76 -7.92
C SER A 242 8.33 -17.80 -6.98
N PRO A 243 7.72 -17.39 -5.85
CA PRO A 243 8.38 -16.50 -4.89
C PRO A 243 9.72 -17.01 -4.37
N LYS A 244 9.86 -18.34 -4.24
CA LYS A 244 11.08 -18.99 -3.73
C LYS A 244 12.22 -19.04 -4.77
N ASN A 245 11.89 -19.00 -6.06
CA ASN A 245 12.86 -19.15 -7.16
C ASN A 245 12.87 -17.94 -8.08
N LEU A 246 12.53 -16.77 -7.55
CA LEU A 246 12.49 -15.53 -8.32
C LEU A 246 13.91 -15.07 -8.65
N THR A 247 14.15 -14.79 -9.92
CA THR A 247 15.45 -14.33 -10.43
C THR A 247 15.37 -12.94 -11.04
N THR A 248 16.52 -12.31 -11.27
CA THR A 248 16.63 -11.05 -12.03
C THR A 248 16.23 -11.21 -13.49
N LYS A 249 16.21 -12.45 -14.04
CA LYS A 249 15.65 -12.71 -15.37
C LYS A 249 14.13 -12.65 -15.38
N ASP A 250 13.47 -13.09 -14.29
CA ASP A 250 12.02 -12.97 -14.14
C ASP A 250 11.61 -11.50 -13.90
N MET A 251 12.40 -10.80 -13.10
CA MET A 251 12.16 -9.43 -12.67
C MET A 251 13.39 -8.56 -12.93
N PRO A 252 13.70 -8.23 -14.20
CA PRO A 252 14.83 -7.34 -14.55
C PRO A 252 14.59 -5.89 -14.05
N VAL A 253 13.35 -5.57 -13.70
CA VAL A 253 12.95 -4.30 -13.08
C VAL A 253 12.17 -4.61 -11.80
N PRO A 254 12.51 -4.00 -10.65
CA PRO A 254 11.81 -4.27 -9.41
C PRO A 254 10.43 -3.60 -9.35
N THR A 255 9.53 -4.20 -8.57
CA THR A 255 8.29 -3.59 -8.11
C THR A 255 8.34 -3.39 -6.59
N CYS A 256 7.30 -2.80 -6.00
CA CYS A 256 7.19 -2.67 -4.54
C CYS A 256 7.41 -4.02 -3.84
N ALA A 257 6.74 -5.06 -4.33
CA ALA A 257 6.88 -6.41 -3.79
C ALA A 257 8.30 -6.98 -3.96
N THR A 258 9.02 -6.64 -5.02
CA THR A 258 10.40 -7.11 -5.23
C THR A 258 11.32 -6.61 -4.12
N CYS A 259 11.22 -5.33 -3.76
CA CYS A 259 12.04 -4.71 -2.72
C CYS A 259 11.61 -5.14 -1.32
N HIS A 260 10.30 -5.14 -1.04
CA HIS A 260 9.78 -5.29 0.32
C HIS A 260 9.48 -6.72 0.75
N MET A 261 9.23 -7.65 -0.18
CA MET A 261 8.66 -8.97 0.14
C MET A 261 9.36 -10.15 -0.55
N SER A 262 9.95 -9.95 -1.73
CA SER A 262 10.37 -11.05 -2.61
C SER A 262 11.60 -11.81 -2.14
N GLY A 263 11.68 -13.06 -2.61
CA GLY A 263 12.84 -13.94 -2.51
C GLY A 263 13.80 -13.82 -3.70
N LEU A 264 14.01 -12.62 -4.24
CA LEU A 264 14.87 -12.39 -5.41
C LEU A 264 16.28 -12.97 -5.20
N GLU A 265 16.74 -13.80 -6.17
CA GLU A 265 18.07 -14.44 -6.14
C GLU A 265 18.37 -15.14 -4.80
N GLY A 266 17.43 -15.92 -4.31
CA GLY A 266 17.59 -16.71 -3.08
C GLY A 266 17.41 -15.95 -1.76
N MET A 267 16.99 -14.70 -1.81
CA MET A 267 16.60 -13.96 -0.60
C MET A 267 15.34 -14.59 0.04
N ASN A 268 15.17 -14.39 1.34
CA ASN A 268 13.97 -14.86 2.02
C ASN A 268 12.72 -14.10 1.53
N VAL A 269 11.65 -14.84 1.28
CA VAL A 269 10.31 -14.25 1.09
C VAL A 269 9.77 -13.83 2.44
N THR A 270 9.16 -12.66 2.52
CA THR A 270 8.52 -12.18 3.75
C THR A 270 7.16 -11.54 3.47
N HIS A 271 6.22 -11.69 4.39
CA HIS A 271 4.97 -10.92 4.46
C HIS A 271 5.02 -9.85 5.56
N ASP A 272 6.14 -9.70 6.25
CA ASP A 272 6.43 -8.50 7.02
C ASP A 272 7.00 -7.42 6.08
N VAL A 273 6.12 -6.64 5.45
CA VAL A 273 6.50 -5.55 4.53
C VAL A 273 7.39 -4.49 5.18
N THR A 274 7.54 -4.52 6.50
CA THR A 274 8.36 -3.59 7.25
C THR A 274 9.71 -4.17 7.68
N GLU A 275 9.96 -5.45 7.42
CA GLU A 275 11.18 -6.15 7.82
C GLU A 275 12.45 -5.50 7.26
N ARG A 276 12.40 -5.02 6.00
CA ARG A 276 13.53 -4.43 5.28
C ARG A 276 13.62 -2.90 5.40
N LEU A 277 12.87 -2.30 6.33
CA LEU A 277 12.88 -0.85 6.53
C LEU A 277 13.84 -0.44 7.65
N SER A 278 14.57 0.64 7.44
CA SER A 278 15.49 1.23 8.43
C SER A 278 14.87 2.39 9.21
N TRP A 279 13.88 3.09 8.64
CA TRP A 279 13.31 4.29 9.21
C TRP A 279 11.80 4.21 9.43
N TRP A 280 11.31 4.96 10.42
CA TRP A 280 9.89 5.29 10.61
C TRP A 280 9.56 6.56 9.84
N LEU A 281 9.47 6.50 8.50
CA LEU A 281 9.27 7.70 7.67
C LEU A 281 7.88 8.33 7.81
N PHE A 282 6.89 7.55 8.23
CA PHE A 282 5.53 8.06 8.49
C PHE A 282 5.40 8.85 9.80
N ALA A 283 6.36 8.78 10.71
CA ALA A 283 6.34 9.62 11.90
C ALA A 283 6.59 11.09 11.54
N PRO A 284 6.00 12.05 12.28
CA PRO A 284 6.26 13.46 12.06
C PRO A 284 7.76 13.74 12.00
N VAL A 285 8.46 13.52 13.08
CA VAL A 285 9.93 13.48 13.12
C VAL A 285 10.36 12.03 12.99
N SER A 286 10.90 11.67 11.84
CA SER A 286 11.29 10.29 11.54
C SER A 286 12.45 9.83 12.41
N LYS A 287 12.39 8.57 12.84
CA LYS A 287 13.41 7.92 13.69
C LYS A 287 13.84 6.61 13.05
N LYS A 288 15.07 6.20 13.32
CA LYS A 288 15.52 4.84 12.99
C LYS A 288 14.71 3.83 13.79
N ARG A 289 14.36 2.71 13.13
CA ARG A 289 13.61 1.62 13.74
C ARG A 289 14.50 0.83 14.71
N PRO A 290 13.95 0.12 15.70
CA PRO A 290 14.70 -0.91 16.40
C PRO A 290 15.33 -1.87 15.37
N ASN A 291 16.59 -2.24 15.56
CA ASN A 291 17.34 -3.10 14.62
C ASN A 291 17.37 -2.57 13.15
N TYR A 292 17.37 -1.26 12.97
CA TYR A 292 17.36 -0.60 11.65
C TYR A 292 18.48 -1.07 10.73
N ASN A 293 19.62 -1.42 11.27
CA ASN A 293 20.77 -1.93 10.53
C ASN A 293 20.46 -3.25 9.84
N LEU A 294 19.75 -4.17 10.48
CA LEU A 294 19.32 -5.43 9.87
C LEU A 294 18.33 -5.19 8.71
N GLY A 295 17.37 -4.30 8.92
CA GLY A 295 16.42 -3.93 7.86
C GLY A 295 17.11 -3.22 6.69
N GLN A 296 18.04 -2.31 6.98
CA GLN A 296 18.83 -1.61 5.95
C GLN A 296 19.70 -2.59 5.15
N GLU A 297 20.39 -3.51 5.83
CA GLU A 297 21.21 -4.52 5.18
C GLU A 297 20.35 -5.44 4.29
N ALA A 298 19.23 -5.91 4.79
CA ALA A 298 18.30 -6.74 4.01
C ALA A 298 17.81 -6.02 2.75
N MET A 299 17.45 -4.73 2.83
CA MET A 299 17.07 -3.94 1.66
C MET A 299 18.25 -3.70 0.71
N LYS A 300 19.42 -3.33 1.22
CA LYS A 300 20.64 -3.16 0.40
C LYS A 300 20.99 -4.44 -0.35
N ASN A 301 20.82 -5.61 0.28
CA ASN A 301 21.06 -6.90 -0.38
C ASN A 301 20.14 -7.15 -1.58
N ILE A 302 18.92 -6.61 -1.59
CA ILE A 302 18.09 -6.59 -2.81
C ILE A 302 18.68 -5.66 -3.87
N CYS A 303 19.08 -4.44 -3.50
CA CYS A 303 19.69 -3.49 -4.43
C CYS A 303 20.92 -4.08 -5.11
N LEU A 304 21.76 -4.78 -4.35
CA LEU A 304 23.02 -5.40 -4.83
C LEU A 304 22.82 -6.54 -5.83
N LYS A 305 21.58 -7.01 -6.03
CA LYS A 305 21.29 -7.98 -7.11
C LYS A 305 21.40 -7.35 -8.51
N CYS A 306 21.31 -6.01 -8.57
CA CYS A 306 21.35 -5.25 -9.85
C CYS A 306 22.34 -4.08 -9.81
N HIS A 307 22.67 -3.51 -8.63
CA HIS A 307 23.47 -2.31 -8.48
C HIS A 307 24.81 -2.57 -7.79
N ALA A 308 25.81 -1.74 -8.12
CA ALA A 308 27.11 -1.76 -7.44
C ALA A 308 26.98 -1.27 -6.00
N LYS A 309 27.81 -1.82 -5.09
CA LYS A 309 27.83 -1.46 -3.67
C LYS A 309 28.05 0.04 -3.45
N THR A 310 29.00 0.63 -4.17
CA THR A 310 29.31 2.07 -4.06
C THR A 310 28.11 2.96 -4.40
N GLN A 311 27.32 2.59 -5.41
CA GLN A 311 26.10 3.30 -5.79
C GLN A 311 25.02 3.15 -4.72
N THR A 312 24.81 1.94 -4.21
CA THR A 312 23.83 1.66 -3.15
C THR A 312 24.16 2.42 -1.87
N GLU A 313 25.42 2.41 -1.45
CA GLU A 313 25.86 3.15 -0.25
C GLU A 313 25.75 4.67 -0.42
N LYS A 314 26.07 5.19 -1.59
CA LYS A 314 25.89 6.62 -1.91
C LYS A 314 24.42 7.01 -1.82
N PHE A 315 23.53 6.24 -2.45
CA PHE A 315 22.09 6.47 -2.44
C PHE A 315 21.53 6.55 -1.00
N TYR A 316 21.89 5.61 -0.14
CA TYR A 316 21.44 5.62 1.25
C TYR A 316 21.93 6.83 2.03
N ARG A 317 23.20 7.23 1.88
CA ARG A 317 23.73 8.43 2.54
C ARG A 317 23.00 9.69 2.11
N GLU A 318 22.74 9.84 0.80
CA GLU A 318 22.02 11.00 0.27
C GLU A 318 20.55 11.03 0.74
N ALA A 319 19.87 9.88 0.78
CA ALA A 319 18.51 9.78 1.30
C ALA A 319 18.45 10.14 2.81
N GLU A 320 19.40 9.68 3.62
CA GLU A 320 19.47 10.02 5.04
C GLU A 320 19.69 11.53 5.27
N VAL A 321 20.46 12.22 4.44
CA VAL A 321 20.62 13.69 4.51
C VAL A 321 19.28 14.39 4.32
N VAL A 322 18.46 13.94 3.34
CA VAL A 322 17.11 14.49 3.12
C VAL A 322 16.22 14.25 4.34
N VAL A 323 16.25 13.04 4.92
CA VAL A 323 15.47 12.74 6.14
C VAL A 323 15.84 13.67 7.29
N HIS A 324 17.13 13.88 7.55
CA HIS A 324 17.58 14.75 8.63
C HIS A 324 17.15 16.21 8.40
N SER A 325 17.40 16.75 7.22
CA SER A 325 16.99 18.12 6.85
C SER A 325 15.48 18.33 6.92
N THR A 326 14.69 17.34 6.49
CA THR A 326 13.23 17.38 6.59
C THR A 326 12.77 17.33 8.05
N ASN A 327 13.37 16.45 8.86
CA ASN A 327 13.06 16.32 10.29
C ASN A 327 13.30 17.64 11.06
N GLU A 328 14.38 18.37 10.76
CA GLU A 328 14.66 19.66 11.40
C GLU A 328 13.56 20.68 11.14
N LYS A 329 13.06 20.75 9.91
CA LYS A 329 11.98 21.67 9.52
C LYS A 329 10.66 21.27 10.19
N VAL A 330 10.33 19.97 10.16
CA VAL A 330 9.13 19.44 10.82
C VAL A 330 9.19 19.70 12.33
N GLN A 331 10.33 19.46 12.97
CA GLN A 331 10.47 19.73 14.41
C GLN A 331 10.20 21.20 14.73
N LYS A 332 10.79 22.14 13.96
CA LYS A 332 10.53 23.59 14.14
C LYS A 332 9.05 23.94 14.05
N SER A 333 8.31 23.35 13.11
CA SER A 333 6.85 23.59 12.98
C SER A 333 6.07 23.08 14.18
N LEU A 334 6.41 21.90 14.70
CA LEU A 334 5.77 21.33 15.89
C LEU A 334 6.09 22.16 17.15
N ASP A 335 7.33 22.60 17.28
CA ASP A 335 7.77 23.46 18.40
C ASP A 335 7.05 24.82 18.37
N LEU A 336 6.81 25.38 17.17
CA LEU A 336 6.05 26.63 17.02
C LEU A 336 4.62 26.48 17.51
N VAL A 337 3.90 25.41 17.09
CA VAL A 337 2.54 25.14 17.59
C VAL A 337 2.54 24.93 19.10
N ALA A 338 3.50 24.17 19.64
CA ALA A 338 3.63 23.94 21.07
C ALA A 338 3.87 25.25 21.85
N SER A 339 4.70 26.16 21.31
CA SER A 339 4.95 27.49 21.90
C SER A 339 3.65 28.30 21.96
N LEU A 340 2.92 28.41 20.86
CA LEU A 340 1.67 29.17 20.80
C LEU A 340 0.60 28.64 21.78
N ARG A 341 0.51 27.32 21.92
CA ARG A 341 -0.36 26.70 22.95
C ARG A 341 0.06 27.08 24.37
N LYS A 342 1.37 27.04 24.65
CA LYS A 342 1.91 27.47 25.96
C LYS A 342 1.68 28.96 26.25
N GLU A 343 1.70 29.77 25.20
CA GLU A 343 1.39 31.21 25.26
C GLU A 343 -0.12 31.49 25.43
N GLY A 344 -0.99 30.48 25.34
CA GLY A 344 -2.45 30.63 25.42
C GLY A 344 -3.07 31.21 24.16
N LEU A 345 -2.35 31.19 23.03
CA LEU A 345 -2.78 31.75 21.75
C LEU A 345 -3.52 30.73 20.85
N LEU A 346 -3.57 29.48 21.27
CA LEU A 346 -4.32 28.39 20.61
C LEU A 346 -5.19 27.69 21.65
N THR A 347 -6.37 27.25 21.22
CA THR A 347 -7.29 26.50 22.08
C THR A 347 -6.77 25.07 22.38
N PRO A 348 -7.32 24.36 23.36
CA PRO A 348 -7.00 22.96 23.60
C PRO A 348 -7.58 22.01 22.53
N GLU A 349 -8.61 22.47 21.81
CA GLU A 349 -9.28 21.63 20.81
C GLU A 349 -8.37 21.39 19.59
N PRO A 350 -8.38 20.20 19.02
CA PRO A 350 -7.55 19.90 17.85
C PRO A 350 -8.22 20.32 16.53
N PHE A 351 -7.47 20.88 15.62
CA PHE A 351 -7.89 21.25 14.26
C PHE A 351 -9.02 22.28 14.22
N ASP A 352 -8.99 23.27 15.10
CA ASP A 352 -9.89 24.42 15.09
C ASP A 352 -9.20 25.75 14.72
N GLU A 353 -7.85 25.77 14.65
CA GLU A 353 -7.09 26.91 14.16
C GLU A 353 -6.29 26.59 12.87
N PRO A 354 -6.19 27.56 11.93
CA PRO A 354 -5.51 27.39 10.66
C PRO A 354 -4.06 26.89 10.77
N ILE A 355 -3.33 27.32 11.81
CA ILE A 355 -1.92 26.96 11.99
C ILE A 355 -1.73 25.45 12.29
N GLU A 356 -2.72 24.80 12.86
CA GLU A 356 -2.69 23.36 13.14
C GLU A 356 -2.80 22.56 11.84
N PHE A 357 -3.64 23.01 10.89
CA PHE A 357 -3.72 22.43 9.55
C PHE A 357 -2.42 22.63 8.77
N LEU A 358 -1.84 23.83 8.82
CA LEU A 358 -0.53 24.07 8.20
C LEU A 358 0.56 23.17 8.76
N ALA A 359 0.61 23.00 10.10
CA ALA A 359 1.55 22.08 10.75
C ALA A 359 1.30 20.64 10.36
N PHE A 360 0.03 20.24 10.21
CA PHE A 360 -0.35 18.90 9.79
C PHE A 360 0.09 18.65 8.33
N ASP A 361 -0.21 19.54 7.40
CA ASP A 361 0.19 19.44 6.00
C ASP A 361 1.71 19.35 5.86
N LEU A 362 2.43 20.17 6.62
CA LEU A 362 3.87 20.25 6.60
C LEU A 362 4.52 18.88 6.94
N TRP A 363 4.09 18.21 8.00
CA TRP A 363 4.68 16.94 8.37
C TRP A 363 4.01 15.74 7.70
N HIS A 364 2.66 15.78 7.53
CA HIS A 364 1.88 14.63 7.10
C HIS A 364 1.92 14.43 5.59
N TYR A 365 1.88 15.53 4.82
CA TYR A 365 1.98 15.49 3.37
C TYR A 365 3.42 15.73 2.91
N PHE A 366 3.89 16.95 2.95
CA PHE A 366 5.14 17.37 2.32
C PHE A 366 6.38 16.72 2.96
N GLY A 367 6.41 16.64 4.29
CA GLY A 367 7.51 15.98 5.02
C GLY A 367 7.60 14.48 4.74
N ARG A 368 6.47 13.78 4.65
CA ARG A 368 6.45 12.36 4.28
C ARG A 368 6.89 12.17 2.83
N THR A 369 6.32 12.95 1.93
CA THR A 369 6.59 12.90 0.49
C THR A 369 8.08 13.10 0.20
N ALA A 370 8.72 14.13 0.78
CA ALA A 370 10.14 14.36 0.63
C ALA A 370 10.99 13.15 1.08
N LYS A 371 10.69 12.58 2.24
CA LYS A 371 11.44 11.45 2.82
C LYS A 371 11.25 10.14 2.03
N HIS A 372 10.03 9.85 1.57
CA HIS A 372 9.78 8.70 0.72
C HIS A 372 10.38 8.89 -0.68
N GLY A 373 10.29 10.09 -1.27
CA GLY A 373 10.93 10.44 -2.53
C GLY A 373 12.44 10.16 -2.50
N ALA A 374 13.10 10.52 -1.39
CA ALA A 374 14.53 10.28 -1.21
C ALA A 374 14.89 8.79 -1.21
N PHE A 375 14.15 7.94 -0.50
CA PHE A 375 14.42 6.51 -0.43
C PHE A 375 13.87 5.69 -1.62
N MET A 376 13.05 6.30 -2.48
CA MET A 376 12.46 5.62 -3.64
C MET A 376 12.95 6.20 -4.97
N GLY A 377 13.83 7.21 -4.95
CA GLY A 377 14.45 7.78 -6.15
C GLY A 377 13.54 8.70 -6.95
N GLY A 378 12.52 9.30 -6.31
CA GLY A 378 11.63 10.30 -6.93
C GLY A 378 12.12 11.71 -6.64
N ALA A 379 12.97 12.27 -7.49
CA ALA A 379 13.60 13.57 -7.29
C ALA A 379 12.58 14.73 -7.21
N ASP A 380 11.53 14.67 -8.01
CA ASP A 380 10.45 15.65 -8.00
C ASP A 380 9.70 15.69 -6.66
N PHE A 381 9.46 14.52 -6.09
CA PHE A 381 8.84 14.36 -4.77
C PHE A 381 9.75 14.79 -3.61
N VAL A 382 11.07 14.74 -3.79
CA VAL A 382 12.01 15.35 -2.83
C VAL A 382 11.94 16.87 -2.88
N GLN A 383 11.90 17.44 -4.08
CA GLN A 383 12.01 18.89 -4.31
C GLN A 383 10.64 19.58 -4.34
N TRP A 384 9.89 19.46 -5.44
CA TRP A 384 8.71 20.28 -5.69
C TRP A 384 7.50 19.87 -4.85
N HIS A 385 7.19 18.58 -4.80
CA HIS A 385 6.09 18.05 -3.98
C HIS A 385 6.47 17.82 -2.51
N GLY A 386 7.72 18.06 -2.14
CA GLY A 386 8.24 17.87 -0.80
C GLY A 386 8.82 19.14 -0.18
N ASN A 387 10.13 19.33 -0.32
CA ASN A 387 10.84 20.39 0.41
C ASN A 387 10.43 21.81 0.04
N TYR A 388 10.04 22.09 -1.21
CA TYR A 388 9.57 23.41 -1.61
C TYR A 388 8.28 23.76 -0.87
N GLU A 389 7.27 22.92 -0.93
CA GLU A 389 6.00 23.12 -0.24
C GLU A 389 6.17 23.16 1.27
N LEU A 390 7.04 22.31 1.81
CA LEU A 390 7.37 22.32 3.23
C LEU A 390 7.92 23.68 3.68
N LEU A 391 8.83 24.29 2.91
CA LEU A 391 9.36 25.60 3.19
C LEU A 391 8.30 26.70 3.08
N LEU A 392 7.44 26.63 2.06
CA LEU A 392 6.33 27.58 1.90
C LEU A 392 5.39 27.53 3.12
N LYS A 393 4.99 26.36 3.56
CA LYS A 393 4.14 26.18 4.76
C LYS A 393 4.84 26.69 6.03
N MET A 394 6.14 26.53 6.15
CA MET A 394 6.91 27.12 7.27
C MET A 394 6.78 28.64 7.31
N VAL A 395 6.92 29.33 6.17
CA VAL A 395 6.78 30.78 6.08
C VAL A 395 5.36 31.20 6.46
N GLU A 396 4.34 30.55 5.90
CA GLU A 396 2.93 30.80 6.23
C GLU A 396 2.65 30.66 7.74
N MET A 397 3.20 29.61 8.37
CA MET A 397 3.08 29.38 9.82
C MET A 397 3.76 30.49 10.65
N GLU A 398 4.97 30.91 10.27
CA GLU A 398 5.70 31.95 10.97
C GLU A 398 4.98 33.32 10.89
N GLU A 399 4.40 33.65 9.72
CA GLU A 399 3.61 34.86 9.55
C GLU A 399 2.34 34.83 10.40
N LEU A 400 1.62 33.69 10.39
CA LEU A 400 0.42 33.53 11.20
C LEU A 400 0.71 33.60 12.71
N ALA A 401 1.82 32.99 13.15
CA ALA A 401 2.26 33.08 14.55
C ALA A 401 2.58 34.53 14.99
N LYS A 402 3.26 35.29 14.13
CA LYS A 402 3.50 36.76 14.37
C LYS A 402 2.18 37.51 14.53
N LYS A 403 1.20 37.23 13.66
CA LYS A 403 -0.13 37.88 13.73
C LYS A 403 -0.85 37.54 15.03
N LEU A 404 -0.89 36.26 15.44
CA LEU A 404 -1.52 35.84 16.70
C LEU A 404 -0.90 36.54 17.91
N ARG A 405 0.44 36.62 17.98
CA ARG A 405 1.16 37.30 19.06
C ARG A 405 0.88 38.81 19.09
N SER A 406 0.78 39.48 17.92
CA SER A 406 0.50 40.92 17.85
C SER A 406 -0.93 41.26 18.26
N GLN A 407 -1.90 40.42 17.95
CA GLN A 407 -3.31 40.61 18.32
C GLN A 407 -3.50 40.50 19.85
N SER A 408 -2.87 39.54 20.50
CA SER A 408 -2.97 39.37 21.96
C SER A 408 -2.37 40.57 22.73
N VAL A 409 -1.32 41.20 22.22
CA VAL A 409 -0.75 42.43 22.83
C VAL A 409 -1.68 43.62 22.68
N SER A 410 -2.51 43.68 21.64
CA SER A 410 -3.48 44.78 21.43
C SER A 410 -4.73 44.65 22.32
N GLU A 411 -5.13 43.44 22.69
CA GLU A 411 -6.28 43.14 23.53
C GLU A 411 -5.99 43.33 25.06
N THR A 412 -4.70 43.35 25.40
CA THR A 412 -4.24 43.54 26.80
C THR A 412 -3.93 45.03 27.12
N LYS A 413 -4.09 45.95 26.17
CA LYS A 413 -3.99 47.39 26.34
C LYS A 413 -5.36 48.04 26.33
#